data_31fb1d72272795d0cc0ce97ebf9af34b
#
_entry.id   31fb1d72272795d0cc0ce97ebf9af34b
#
_cell.length_a   1.000
_cell.length_b   1.000
_cell.length_c   1.000
_cell.angle_alpha   90.00
_cell.angle_beta   90.00
_cell.angle_gamma   90.00
#
_symmetry.space_group_name_H-M   'P 1'
#
loop_
_entity.id
_entity.type
_entity.pdbx_description
1 polymer ?
#
loop_
_entity_poly.entity_id
_entity_poly.type
_entity_poly.pdbx_seq_one_letter_code
_entity_poly.pdbx_strand_id
1 'polypeptide(L)'
;LQYICLAHSPSEWYTHTIHASGNKVSRQSVLCGSQNIVLNGKTIVMNDCIIRGDLANVRVGRHCVVKSRSVIRPPFKKFSKGVAFFPLHIGDHVFIEEDCVVNAAQIGSYVHIGKNCVIGRRCVLKDCCKILDNTVLPPETVVPPFTRLGICRHWNGAGDDE
;
A
#
# COMPACT_ATOMS: atom_id res chain seq x y z
N LEU A 1 20.34 9.11 4.56
CA LEU A 1 21.10 8.37 5.57
C LEU A 1 20.25 7.22 6.07
N GLN A 2 20.62 6.03 5.66
CA GLN A 2 20.00 4.79 6.11
C GLN A 2 20.61 4.38 7.42
N TYR A 3 19.82 4.22 8.43
CA TYR A 3 20.28 3.66 9.68
C TYR A 3 19.56 2.37 9.96
N ILE A 4 20.28 1.33 9.74
CA ILE A 4 19.85 -0.03 9.99
C ILE A 4 20.46 -0.43 11.32
N CYS A 5 19.66 -0.54 12.36
CA CYS A 5 20.10 -1.19 13.58
C CYS A 5 20.03 -2.70 13.41
N LEU A 6 21.17 -3.33 13.36
CA LEU A 6 21.30 -4.78 13.32
C LEU A 6 20.91 -5.35 14.69
N ALA A 7 19.69 -5.85 14.80
CA ALA A 7 19.35 -6.72 15.90
C ALA A 7 19.92 -8.12 15.63
N HIS A 8 20.80 -8.59 16.48
CA HIS A 8 21.31 -9.95 16.49
C HIS A 8 20.21 -10.89 17.01
N SER A 9 19.23 -11.15 16.20
CA SER A 9 18.21 -12.17 16.40
C SER A 9 18.10 -12.99 15.12
N PRO A 10 17.82 -14.29 15.19
CA PRO A 10 17.63 -15.11 13.99
C PRO A 10 16.41 -14.71 13.16
N SER A 11 15.72 -13.64 13.55
CA SER A 11 14.64 -13.06 12.77
C SER A 11 15.20 -12.16 11.67
N GLU A 12 14.70 -12.31 10.48
CA GLU A 12 15.04 -11.54 9.28
C GLU A 12 14.53 -10.08 9.32
N TRP A 13 14.30 -9.52 10.50
CA TRP A 13 13.69 -8.21 10.70
C TRP A 13 14.69 -7.15 11.12
N TYR A 14 14.59 -5.98 10.52
CA TYR A 14 15.28 -4.79 11.00
C TYR A 14 14.33 -3.88 11.77
N THR A 15 14.86 -3.27 12.82
CA THR A 15 14.19 -2.15 13.47
C THR A 15 14.64 -0.86 12.79
N HIS A 16 13.74 -0.16 12.17
CA HIS A 16 14.01 1.08 11.46
C HIS A 16 13.67 2.27 12.34
N THR A 17 14.65 3.07 12.67
CA THR A 17 14.48 4.32 13.45
C THR A 17 14.58 5.54 12.54
N ILE A 18 13.70 5.68 11.56
CA ILE A 18 13.55 6.96 10.88
C ILE A 18 12.25 7.60 11.40
N HIS A 19 12.35 8.46 12.37
CA HIS A 19 11.29 9.28 12.96
C HIS A 19 10.23 8.64 13.84
N ALA A 20 10.17 7.34 14.04
CA ALA A 20 9.29 6.75 15.05
C ALA A 20 9.81 5.39 15.51
N SER A 21 9.71 5.13 16.79
CA SER A 21 10.16 3.89 17.40
C SER A 21 9.24 2.71 17.07
N GLY A 22 9.82 1.54 16.89
CA GLY A 22 9.09 0.28 16.79
C GLY A 22 8.69 -0.16 15.39
N ASN A 23 9.17 0.48 14.34
CA ASN A 23 9.00 -0.02 12.98
C ASN A 23 9.85 -1.27 12.74
N LYS A 24 9.29 -2.26 12.06
CA LYS A 24 9.98 -3.48 11.67
C LYS A 24 9.96 -3.63 10.16
N VAL A 25 11.13 -3.62 9.55
CA VAL A 25 11.27 -3.75 8.11
C VAL A 25 12.15 -4.94 7.79
N SER A 26 11.68 -5.84 6.94
CA SER A 26 12.45 -7.02 6.53
C SER A 26 13.67 -6.63 5.72
N ARG A 27 14.74 -7.40 5.89
CA ARG A 27 15.98 -7.29 5.08
C ARG A 27 15.76 -7.46 3.59
N GLN A 28 14.82 -8.28 3.23
CA GLN A 28 14.52 -8.62 1.84
C GLN A 28 13.56 -7.61 1.19
N SER A 29 13.14 -6.58 1.92
CA SER A 29 12.34 -5.50 1.33
C SER A 29 13.22 -4.44 0.67
N VAL A 30 12.69 -3.80 -0.36
CA VAL A 30 13.37 -2.76 -1.12
C VAL A 30 12.67 -1.43 -0.90
N LEU A 31 13.35 -0.50 -0.25
CA LEU A 31 12.87 0.87 -0.04
C LEU A 31 13.64 1.81 -0.98
N CYS A 32 13.08 2.08 -2.15
CA CYS A 32 13.68 3.01 -3.10
C CYS A 32 13.46 4.45 -2.64
N GLY A 33 14.52 5.27 -2.61
CA GLY A 33 14.40 6.66 -2.18
C GLY A 33 13.94 6.79 -0.73
N SER A 34 14.60 6.11 0.19
CA SER A 34 14.21 6.01 1.60
C SER A 34 14.03 7.36 2.30
N GLN A 35 14.71 8.41 1.84
CA GLN A 35 14.55 9.78 2.35
C GLN A 35 13.15 10.37 2.16
N ASN A 36 12.39 9.81 1.22
CA ASN A 36 11.03 10.24 0.91
C ASN A 36 9.96 9.28 1.50
N ILE A 37 10.39 8.26 2.23
CA ILE A 37 9.50 7.27 2.84
C ILE A 37 9.42 7.56 4.34
N VAL A 38 8.23 7.82 4.83
CA VAL A 38 7.97 8.05 6.26
C VAL A 38 7.07 6.93 6.79
N LEU A 39 7.57 6.19 7.76
CA LEU A 39 6.82 5.16 8.49
C LEU A 39 6.56 5.65 9.91
N ASN A 40 5.32 5.87 10.25
CA ASN A 40 4.90 6.44 11.54
C ASN A 40 4.65 5.36 12.60
N GLY A 41 5.71 4.82 13.16
CA GLY A 41 5.67 3.98 14.36
C GLY A 41 4.88 2.67 14.30
N LYS A 42 5.50 1.59 14.77
CA LYS A 42 4.94 0.24 14.86
C LYS A 42 4.39 -0.31 13.53
N THR A 43 4.93 0.17 12.42
CA THR A 43 4.62 -0.34 11.08
C THR A 43 5.52 -1.53 10.77
N ILE A 44 4.93 -2.55 10.17
CA ILE A 44 5.62 -3.79 9.79
C ILE A 44 5.61 -3.92 8.28
N VAL A 45 6.79 -4.06 7.69
CA VAL A 45 6.99 -4.33 6.26
C VAL A 45 7.65 -5.69 6.13
N MET A 46 6.95 -6.64 5.53
CA MET A 46 7.40 -8.02 5.39
C MET A 46 8.33 -8.21 4.17
N ASN A 47 8.71 -9.46 3.92
CA ASN A 47 9.70 -9.83 2.91
C ASN A 47 9.26 -9.47 1.48
N ASP A 48 10.23 -9.15 0.64
CA ASP A 48 10.03 -8.90 -0.79
C ASP A 48 9.04 -7.78 -1.12
N CYS A 49 8.78 -6.90 -0.16
CA CYS A 49 8.02 -5.68 -0.40
C CYS A 49 8.85 -4.63 -1.11
N ILE A 50 8.22 -3.88 -1.99
CA ILE A 50 8.85 -2.76 -2.71
C ILE A 50 8.06 -1.49 -2.42
N ILE A 51 8.73 -0.49 -1.87
CA ILE A 51 8.15 0.84 -1.66
C ILE A 51 8.96 1.87 -2.47
N ARG A 52 8.29 2.54 -3.40
CA ARG A 52 8.90 3.46 -4.36
C ARG A 52 8.81 4.92 -3.91
N GLY A 53 9.59 5.30 -2.92
CA GLY A 53 9.74 6.71 -2.51
C GLY A 53 10.63 7.55 -3.42
N ASP A 54 11.31 6.94 -4.38
CA ASP A 54 12.10 7.62 -5.41
C ASP A 54 11.21 8.36 -6.44
N LEU A 55 9.97 7.94 -6.60
CA LEU A 55 9.02 8.56 -7.53
C LEU A 55 8.32 9.77 -6.91
N ALA A 56 7.85 9.64 -5.68
CA ALA A 56 7.26 10.71 -4.87
C ALA A 56 7.22 10.29 -3.40
N ASN A 57 6.85 11.21 -2.52
CA ASN A 57 6.76 10.94 -1.10
C ASN A 57 5.72 9.86 -0.78
N VAL A 58 6.08 8.93 0.08
CA VAL A 58 5.21 7.89 0.62
C VAL A 58 5.13 8.06 2.13
N ARG A 59 3.93 8.28 2.65
CA ARG A 59 3.67 8.35 4.08
C ARG A 59 2.78 7.20 4.51
N VAL A 60 3.26 6.44 5.46
CA VAL A 60 2.54 5.32 6.06
C VAL A 60 2.25 5.64 7.51
N GLY A 61 1.01 5.51 7.91
CA GLY A 61 0.55 5.77 9.27
C GLY A 61 1.07 4.76 10.29
N ARG A 62 0.51 4.81 11.48
CA ARG A 62 0.88 3.94 12.60
C ARG A 62 0.21 2.59 12.52
N HIS A 63 0.84 1.57 13.08
CA HIS A 63 0.29 0.22 13.18
C HIS A 63 -0.14 -0.38 11.84
N CYS A 64 0.54 -0.02 10.76
CA CYS A 64 0.28 -0.58 9.45
C CYS A 64 1.07 -1.87 9.26
N VAL A 65 0.50 -2.78 8.49
CA VAL A 65 1.17 -4.01 8.10
C VAL A 65 1.14 -4.13 6.59
N VAL A 66 2.31 -4.29 5.99
CA VAL A 66 2.47 -4.58 4.57
C VAL A 66 3.05 -5.98 4.45
N LYS A 67 2.24 -6.91 3.98
CA LYS A 67 2.64 -8.30 3.83
C LYS A 67 3.52 -8.53 2.61
N SER A 68 4.07 -9.73 2.52
CA SER A 68 5.11 -10.11 1.57
C SER A 68 4.72 -9.89 0.11
N ARG A 69 5.70 -9.55 -0.72
CA ARG A 69 5.58 -9.37 -2.17
C ARG A 69 4.61 -8.26 -2.62
N SER A 70 4.28 -7.34 -1.73
CA SER A 70 3.44 -6.19 -2.07
C SER A 70 4.27 -5.03 -2.60
N VAL A 71 3.72 -4.32 -3.57
CA VAL A 71 4.36 -3.17 -4.20
C VAL A 71 3.56 -1.92 -3.91
N ILE A 72 4.19 -0.93 -3.30
CA ILE A 72 3.59 0.38 -3.02
C ILE A 72 4.28 1.41 -3.90
N ARG A 73 3.50 2.04 -4.77
CA ARG A 73 3.96 3.03 -5.73
C ARG A 73 3.12 4.29 -5.64
N PRO A 74 3.75 5.47 -5.60
CA PRO A 74 3.04 6.72 -5.77
C PRO A 74 2.29 6.78 -7.10
N PRO A 75 1.09 7.36 -7.12
CA PRO A 75 0.30 7.49 -8.33
C PRO A 75 0.92 8.52 -9.27
N PHE A 76 0.67 8.35 -10.55
CA PHE A 76 1.11 9.28 -11.58
C PHE A 76 0.00 9.72 -12.52
N LYS A 77 0.18 10.87 -13.12
CA LYS A 77 -0.67 11.37 -14.21
C LYS A 77 0.20 11.72 -15.41
N LYS A 78 -0.25 11.31 -16.57
CA LYS A 78 0.36 11.72 -17.84
C LYS A 78 -0.22 13.05 -18.29
N PHE A 79 0.65 13.94 -18.63
CA PHE A 79 0.33 15.24 -19.27
C PHE A 79 0.96 15.28 -20.65
N SER A 80 0.54 16.21 -21.47
CA SER A 80 1.12 16.43 -22.81
C SER A 80 2.64 16.70 -22.77
N LYS A 81 3.14 17.24 -21.67
CA LYS A 81 4.56 17.58 -21.48
C LYS A 81 5.35 16.56 -20.65
N GLY A 82 4.76 15.41 -20.27
CA GLY A 82 5.44 14.40 -19.49
C GLY A 82 4.59 13.72 -18.44
N VAL A 83 5.24 13.07 -17.48
CA VAL A 83 4.60 12.35 -16.38
C VAL A 83 4.90 13.05 -15.07
N ALA A 84 3.87 13.30 -14.26
CA ALA A 84 4.02 13.78 -12.89
C ALA A 84 3.59 12.71 -11.90
N PHE A 85 4.39 12.52 -10.84
CA PHE A 85 4.06 11.65 -9.71
C PHE A 85 3.50 12.47 -8.55
N PHE A 86 2.56 11.90 -7.83
CA PHE A 86 1.92 12.54 -6.68
C PHE A 86 2.21 11.75 -5.41
N PRO A 87 2.26 12.40 -4.25
CA PRO A 87 2.50 11.70 -3.00
C PRO A 87 1.39 10.70 -2.68
N LEU A 88 1.78 9.60 -2.06
CA LEU A 88 0.88 8.58 -1.54
C LEU A 88 0.74 8.74 -0.02
N HIS A 89 -0.49 8.75 0.46
CA HIS A 89 -0.82 8.82 1.86
C HIS A 89 -1.57 7.59 2.33
N ILE A 90 -1.03 6.89 3.31
CA ILE A 90 -1.65 5.73 3.95
C ILE A 90 -1.95 6.11 5.40
N GLY A 91 -3.19 5.94 5.83
CA GLY A 91 -3.62 6.23 7.19
C GLY A 91 -3.12 5.21 8.21
N ASP A 92 -3.71 5.25 9.41
CA ASP A 92 -3.34 4.37 10.50
C ASP A 92 -4.10 3.04 10.45
N HIS A 93 -3.51 1.99 11.03
CA HIS A 93 -4.14 0.66 11.11
C HIS A 93 -4.56 0.09 9.74
N VAL A 94 -3.74 0.31 8.72
CA VAL A 94 -3.96 -0.24 7.38
C VAL A 94 -3.26 -1.59 7.27
N PHE A 95 -3.99 -2.58 6.78
CA PHE A 95 -3.49 -3.91 6.58
C PHE A 95 -3.52 -4.25 5.10
N ILE A 96 -2.33 -4.45 4.52
CA ILE A 96 -2.16 -4.83 3.11
C ILE A 96 -1.66 -6.26 3.07
N GLU A 97 -2.48 -7.15 2.50
CA GLU A 97 -2.15 -8.56 2.35
C GLU A 97 -1.07 -8.78 1.28
N GLU A 98 -0.73 -10.05 1.06
CA GLU A 98 0.32 -10.46 0.15
C GLU A 98 -0.02 -10.20 -1.32
N ASP A 99 1.01 -10.04 -2.14
CA ASP A 99 0.91 -9.91 -3.60
C ASP A 99 0.05 -8.73 -4.09
N CYS A 100 -0.06 -7.67 -3.30
CA CYS A 100 -0.82 -6.49 -3.65
C CYS A 100 0.01 -5.48 -4.43
N VAL A 101 -0.63 -4.79 -5.36
CA VAL A 101 -0.07 -3.63 -6.05
C VAL A 101 -0.91 -2.40 -5.70
N VAL A 102 -0.30 -1.43 -5.05
CA VAL A 102 -0.99 -0.23 -4.56
C VAL A 102 -0.45 1.00 -5.29
N ASN A 103 -1.28 1.61 -6.12
CA ASN A 103 -1.00 2.87 -6.82
C ASN A 103 -1.97 3.99 -6.38
N ALA A 104 -2.60 3.86 -5.23
CA ALA A 104 -3.57 4.81 -4.73
C ALA A 104 -2.98 6.19 -4.47
N ALA A 105 -3.82 7.22 -4.50
CA ALA A 105 -3.44 8.55 -4.03
C ALA A 105 -3.57 8.66 -2.52
N GLN A 106 -4.62 8.07 -1.97
CA GLN A 106 -4.90 8.10 -0.54
C GLN A 106 -5.57 6.82 -0.08
N ILE A 107 -5.11 6.30 1.05
CA ILE A 107 -5.75 5.22 1.78
C ILE A 107 -6.06 5.75 3.18
N GLY A 108 -7.32 5.67 3.57
CA GLY A 108 -7.78 6.08 4.90
C GLY A 108 -7.29 5.16 6.01
N SER A 109 -7.80 5.37 7.21
CA SER A 109 -7.47 4.55 8.37
C SER A 109 -8.38 3.33 8.48
N TYR A 110 -7.90 2.27 9.15
CA TYR A 110 -8.64 1.02 9.33
C TYR A 110 -9.07 0.34 8.03
N VAL A 111 -8.23 0.43 7.00
CA VAL A 111 -8.47 -0.18 5.70
C VAL A 111 -7.78 -1.53 5.63
N HIS A 112 -8.50 -2.54 5.19
CA HIS A 112 -7.96 -3.87 4.93
C HIS A 112 -8.01 -4.16 3.43
N ILE A 113 -6.85 -4.43 2.84
CA ILE A 113 -6.70 -4.83 1.44
C ILE A 113 -6.35 -6.31 1.41
N GLY A 114 -7.21 -7.11 0.78
CA GLY A 114 -7.04 -8.55 0.67
C GLY A 114 -5.88 -8.96 -0.24
N LYS A 115 -5.66 -10.26 -0.35
CA LYS A 115 -4.56 -10.83 -1.13
C LYS A 115 -4.73 -10.59 -2.63
N ASN A 116 -3.60 -10.43 -3.33
CA ASN A 116 -3.57 -10.33 -4.78
C ASN A 116 -4.48 -9.24 -5.35
N CYS A 117 -4.59 -8.12 -4.63
CA CYS A 117 -5.39 -6.97 -5.06
C CYS A 117 -4.53 -6.00 -5.86
N VAL A 118 -5.16 -5.37 -6.85
CA VAL A 118 -4.56 -4.27 -7.61
C VAL A 118 -5.39 -3.02 -7.39
N ILE A 119 -4.80 -2.04 -6.74
CA ILE A 119 -5.41 -0.73 -6.54
C ILE A 119 -4.90 0.19 -7.63
N GLY A 120 -5.82 0.62 -8.48
CA GLY A 120 -5.50 1.45 -9.65
C GLY A 120 -4.94 2.83 -9.28
N ARG A 121 -4.45 3.51 -10.30
CA ARG A 121 -3.83 4.83 -10.13
C ARG A 121 -4.82 5.87 -9.61
N ARG A 122 -4.38 6.66 -8.63
CA ARG A 122 -5.16 7.75 -8.04
C ARG A 122 -6.49 7.33 -7.42
N CYS A 123 -6.61 6.05 -7.06
CA CYS A 123 -7.73 5.60 -6.23
C CYS A 123 -7.68 6.27 -4.86
N VAL A 124 -8.85 6.51 -4.31
CA VAL A 124 -9.03 7.02 -2.95
C VAL A 124 -9.87 6.04 -2.17
N LEU A 125 -9.27 5.42 -1.17
CA LEU A 125 -9.97 4.55 -0.23
C LEU A 125 -10.24 5.37 1.04
N LYS A 126 -11.50 5.51 1.38
CA LYS A 126 -11.89 6.19 2.63
C LYS A 126 -11.73 5.26 3.82
N ASP A 127 -12.03 5.76 5.01
CA ASP A 127 -11.82 5.04 6.26
C ASP A 127 -12.72 3.79 6.39
N CYS A 128 -12.23 2.80 7.14
CA CYS A 128 -12.99 1.60 7.47
C CYS A 128 -13.47 0.81 6.24
N CYS A 129 -12.67 0.76 5.19
CA CYS A 129 -12.97 -0.01 3.98
C CYS A 129 -12.32 -1.38 4.01
N LYS A 130 -12.96 -2.35 3.39
CA LYS A 130 -12.39 -3.68 3.16
C LYS A 130 -12.44 -4.05 1.68
N ILE A 131 -11.28 -4.30 1.12
CA ILE A 131 -11.13 -4.83 -0.24
C ILE A 131 -10.91 -6.33 -0.12
N LEU A 132 -11.75 -7.10 -0.79
CA LEU A 132 -11.65 -8.56 -0.78
C LEU A 132 -10.53 -9.04 -1.69
N ASP A 133 -10.12 -10.30 -1.49
CA ASP A 133 -9.04 -10.92 -2.26
C ASP A 133 -9.31 -10.88 -3.78
N ASN A 134 -8.23 -10.80 -4.56
CA ASN A 134 -8.25 -10.78 -6.01
C ASN A 134 -9.08 -9.64 -6.65
N THR A 135 -9.26 -8.54 -5.94
CA THR A 135 -10.01 -7.39 -6.43
C THR A 135 -9.10 -6.45 -7.23
N VAL A 136 -9.57 -6.01 -8.38
CA VAL A 136 -8.91 -5.00 -9.20
C VAL A 136 -9.76 -3.74 -9.20
N LEU A 137 -9.23 -2.65 -8.66
CA LEU A 137 -9.87 -1.34 -8.69
C LEU A 137 -9.37 -0.56 -9.91
N PRO A 138 -10.29 -0.10 -10.77
CA PRO A 138 -9.91 0.77 -11.90
C PRO A 138 -9.28 2.07 -11.40
N PRO A 139 -8.49 2.73 -12.25
CA PRO A 139 -7.95 4.05 -11.91
C PRO A 139 -9.04 5.05 -11.51
N GLU A 140 -8.69 5.95 -10.60
CA GLU A 140 -9.54 7.05 -10.13
C GLU A 140 -10.81 6.62 -9.40
N THR A 141 -10.89 5.36 -8.97
CA THR A 141 -12.00 4.88 -8.17
C THR A 141 -11.96 5.48 -6.77
N VAL A 142 -13.11 5.99 -6.32
CA VAL A 142 -13.30 6.45 -4.94
C VAL A 142 -14.17 5.45 -4.20
N VAL A 143 -13.62 4.84 -3.15
CA VAL A 143 -14.34 3.90 -2.30
C VAL A 143 -14.85 4.66 -1.09
N PRO A 144 -16.17 4.75 -0.88
CA PRO A 144 -16.75 5.41 0.28
C PRO A 144 -16.36 4.73 1.59
N PRO A 145 -16.46 5.42 2.73
CA PRO A 145 -16.17 4.80 4.01
C PRO A 145 -17.17 3.68 4.34
N PHE A 146 -16.75 2.75 5.19
CA PHE A 146 -17.53 1.59 5.63
C PHE A 146 -17.97 0.66 4.50
N THR A 147 -17.25 0.66 3.39
CA THR A 147 -17.58 -0.13 2.20
C THR A 147 -16.76 -1.40 2.17
N ARG A 148 -17.41 -2.51 1.84
CA ARG A 148 -16.78 -3.78 1.51
C ARG A 148 -16.88 -3.99 0.01
N LEU A 149 -15.73 -4.04 -0.65
CA LEU A 149 -15.64 -4.21 -2.11
C LEU A 149 -15.02 -5.56 -2.43
N GLY A 150 -15.71 -6.34 -3.26
CA GLY A 150 -15.25 -7.62 -3.75
C GLY A 150 -15.03 -7.61 -5.25
N ILE A 151 -14.65 -8.76 -5.82
CA ILE A 151 -14.55 -8.97 -7.25
C ILE A 151 -15.90 -8.62 -7.85
N CYS A 152 -15.98 -7.59 -8.70
CA CYS A 152 -17.00 -7.59 -9.73
C CYS A 152 -16.67 -8.77 -10.64
N ARG A 153 -17.31 -9.92 -10.44
CA ARG A 153 -17.45 -10.87 -11.52
C ARG A 153 -18.11 -10.08 -12.63
N HIS A 154 -17.44 -10.02 -13.75
CA HIS A 154 -18.04 -9.50 -14.95
C HIS A 154 -19.38 -10.23 -15.10
N TRP A 155 -20.45 -9.55 -14.84
CA TRP A 155 -21.78 -10.05 -15.11
C TRP A 155 -21.90 -10.08 -16.63
N ASN A 156 -21.48 -11.20 -17.22
CA ASN A 156 -21.87 -11.49 -18.58
C ASN A 156 -23.38 -11.62 -18.53
N GLY A 157 -24.05 -10.54 -18.92
CA GLY A 157 -25.47 -10.56 -19.18
C GLY A 157 -25.77 -11.55 -20.29
N ALA A 158 -25.88 -12.80 -19.93
CA ALA A 158 -26.68 -13.74 -20.62
C ALA A 158 -27.98 -13.76 -19.82
N GLY A 159 -28.94 -13.06 -20.34
CA GLY A 159 -30.32 -13.28 -19.93
C GLY A 159 -30.64 -14.73 -20.19
N ASP A 160 -31.17 -15.39 -19.20
CA ASP A 160 -32.08 -16.48 -19.42
C ASP A 160 -33.36 -16.09 -18.70
N ASP A 161 -34.25 -15.62 -19.51
CA ASP A 161 -35.69 -15.65 -19.24
C ASP A 161 -36.08 -17.10 -18.99
N GLU A 162 -36.65 -17.40 -17.83
CA GLU A 162 -37.79 -18.22 -17.59
C GLU A 162 -38.21 -18.17 -16.12
#